data_f1778ba36a6a90f0b8683ccbca191851
#
_entry.id   f1778ba36a6a90f0b8683ccbca191851
#
_cell.length_a   1.000
_cell.length_b   1.000
_cell.length_c   1.000
_cell.angle_alpha   90.00
_cell.angle_beta   90.00
_cell.angle_gamma   90.00
#
_symmetry.space_group_name_H-M   'P 1'
#
loop_
_entity.id
_entity.type
_entity.pdbx_description
1 polymer ?
#
loop_
_entity_poly.entity_id
_entity_poly.type
_entity_poly.pdbx_seq_one_letter_code
_entity_poly.pdbx_strand_id
1 'polypeptide(L)'
;MPKILVVEDSNVLQMYYAQIFSQMAGYKVAFTKNGREALDHVQANGMPDVVVLDINMPVMDGLEFLAHFRGDQQSPPAQVIIVTTEGREDDHKRGLQAGASAYLRKPFTPQMLTQLVQGLLTQPVRTRAAT
;
A
#
# COMPACT_ATOMS: atom_id res chain seq x y z
N MET A 1 -14.64 -9.84 3.41
CA MET A 1 -13.65 -9.99 2.33
C MET A 1 -12.68 -8.82 2.39
N PRO A 2 -11.41 -9.05 2.71
CA PRO A 2 -10.43 -7.95 2.77
C PRO A 2 -10.25 -7.26 1.43
N LYS A 3 -10.11 -5.94 1.48
CA LYS A 3 -9.90 -5.11 0.31
C LYS A 3 -8.44 -4.67 0.24
N ILE A 4 -7.83 -4.88 -0.91
CA ILE A 4 -6.45 -4.49 -1.16
C ILE A 4 -6.43 -3.47 -2.29
N LEU A 5 -5.78 -2.34 -2.06
CA LEU A 5 -5.57 -1.32 -3.09
C LEU A 5 -4.10 -1.34 -3.48
N VAL A 6 -3.84 -1.55 -4.76
CA VAL A 6 -2.47 -1.51 -5.29
C VAL A 6 -2.30 -0.19 -6.05
N VAL A 7 -1.28 0.57 -5.68
CA VAL A 7 -0.95 1.84 -6.32
C VAL A 7 0.38 1.66 -7.03
N GLU A 8 0.32 1.49 -8.36
CA GLU A 8 1.48 1.13 -9.17
C GLU A 8 1.29 1.65 -10.60
N ASP A 9 2.24 2.42 -11.11
CA ASP A 9 2.14 3.02 -12.43
C ASP A 9 2.51 2.08 -13.57
N SER A 10 3.25 1.01 -13.31
CA SER A 10 3.67 0.05 -14.33
C SER A 10 2.59 -0.97 -14.60
N ASN A 11 2.15 -1.07 -15.85
CA ASN A 11 1.18 -2.09 -16.26
C ASN A 11 1.72 -3.50 -16.05
N VAL A 12 3.00 -3.71 -16.27
CA VAL A 12 3.64 -5.01 -16.07
C VAL A 12 3.61 -5.41 -14.61
N LEU A 13 3.93 -4.48 -13.72
CA LEU A 13 3.90 -4.76 -12.28
C LEU A 13 2.48 -4.93 -11.78
N GLN A 14 1.51 -4.19 -12.32
CA GLN A 14 0.11 -4.41 -11.97
C GLN A 14 -0.33 -5.83 -12.31
N MET A 15 0.08 -6.33 -13.48
CA MET A 15 -0.21 -7.71 -13.86
C MET A 15 0.45 -8.71 -12.92
N TYR A 16 1.66 -8.42 -12.49
CA TYR A 16 2.37 -9.26 -11.53
C TYR A 16 1.63 -9.33 -10.20
N TYR A 17 1.21 -8.19 -9.67
CA TYR A 17 0.42 -8.15 -8.44
C TYR A 17 -0.91 -8.87 -8.61
N ALA A 18 -1.58 -8.67 -9.75
CA ALA A 18 -2.85 -9.34 -10.03
C ALA A 18 -2.69 -10.86 -9.98
N GLN A 19 -1.60 -11.36 -10.56
CA GLN A 19 -1.31 -12.79 -10.55
C GLN A 19 -1.06 -13.29 -9.14
N ILE A 20 -0.31 -12.57 -8.33
CA ILE A 20 -0.03 -12.94 -6.95
C ILE A 20 -1.34 -13.05 -6.17
N PHE A 21 -2.17 -12.00 -6.23
CA PHE A 21 -3.38 -11.94 -5.42
C PHE A 21 -4.49 -12.86 -5.95
N SER A 22 -4.45 -13.23 -7.24
CA SER A 22 -5.42 -14.19 -7.78
C SER A 22 -5.31 -15.56 -7.12
N GLN A 23 -4.17 -15.86 -6.52
CA GLN A 23 -3.95 -17.13 -5.83
C GLN A 23 -4.34 -17.07 -4.36
N MET A 24 -4.73 -15.90 -3.88
CA MET A 24 -5.20 -15.71 -2.51
C MET A 24 -6.72 -15.62 -2.52
N ALA A 25 -7.38 -16.69 -2.09
CA ALA A 25 -8.85 -16.72 -2.07
C ALA A 25 -9.40 -15.69 -1.07
N GLY A 26 -10.48 -15.03 -1.44
CA GLY A 26 -11.21 -14.16 -0.53
C GLY A 26 -10.73 -12.72 -0.48
N TYR A 27 -9.87 -12.28 -1.39
CA TYR A 27 -9.42 -10.89 -1.44
C TYR A 27 -10.06 -10.14 -2.59
N LYS A 28 -10.44 -8.90 -2.34
CA LYS A 28 -10.91 -7.99 -3.37
C LYS A 28 -9.80 -6.99 -3.65
N VAL A 29 -9.29 -6.99 -4.88
CA VAL A 29 -8.12 -6.18 -5.24
C VAL A 29 -8.50 -5.14 -6.28
N ALA A 30 -8.10 -3.90 -6.06
CA ALA A 30 -8.27 -2.81 -7.00
C ALA A 30 -6.90 -2.24 -7.35
N PHE A 31 -6.76 -1.70 -8.56
CA PHE A 31 -5.51 -1.16 -9.06
C PHE A 31 -5.67 0.30 -9.45
N THR A 32 -4.71 1.11 -9.06
CA THR A 32 -4.62 2.51 -9.47
C THR A 32 -3.20 2.79 -9.92
N LYS A 33 -3.01 3.82 -10.74
CA LYS A 33 -1.72 4.08 -11.39
C LYS A 33 -0.88 5.13 -10.67
N ASN A 34 -1.50 5.93 -9.83
CA ASN A 34 -0.79 6.98 -9.11
C ASN A 34 -1.56 7.34 -7.85
N GLY A 35 -0.95 8.19 -7.03
CA GLY A 35 -1.53 8.57 -5.76
C GLY A 35 -2.84 9.33 -5.90
N ARG A 36 -3.00 10.14 -6.95
CA ARG A 36 -4.22 10.88 -7.19
C ARG A 36 -5.39 9.94 -7.47
N GLU A 37 -5.17 8.98 -8.37
CA GLU A 37 -6.20 7.97 -8.66
C GLU A 37 -6.54 7.17 -7.40
N ALA A 38 -5.52 6.86 -6.58
CA ALA A 38 -5.73 6.11 -5.36
C ALA A 38 -6.60 6.88 -4.37
N LEU A 39 -6.36 8.17 -4.20
CA LEU A 39 -7.20 9.00 -3.32
C LEU A 39 -8.63 9.08 -3.83
N ASP A 40 -8.81 9.26 -5.14
CA ASP A 40 -10.13 9.29 -5.75
C ASP A 40 -10.85 7.95 -5.56
N HIS A 41 -10.12 6.85 -5.71
CA HIS A 41 -10.68 5.51 -5.51
C HIS A 41 -11.17 5.30 -4.08
N VAL A 42 -10.37 5.71 -3.10
CA VAL A 42 -10.74 5.58 -1.68
C VAL A 42 -11.98 6.43 -1.38
N GLN A 43 -12.05 7.62 -1.94
CA GLN A 43 -13.19 8.49 -1.74
C GLN A 43 -14.48 7.90 -2.31
N ALA A 44 -14.39 7.24 -3.47
CA ALA A 44 -15.55 6.65 -4.14
C ALA A 44 -15.94 5.29 -3.57
N ASN A 45 -14.99 4.50 -3.08
CA ASN A 45 -15.22 3.08 -2.75
C ASN A 45 -14.95 2.73 -1.29
N GLY A 46 -14.50 3.69 -0.49
CA GLY A 46 -14.18 3.46 0.91
C GLY A 46 -12.76 3.02 1.16
N MET A 47 -12.41 2.90 2.42
CA MET A 47 -11.05 2.62 2.86
C MET A 47 -10.69 1.15 2.63
N PRO A 48 -9.56 0.83 2.00
CA PRO A 48 -9.10 -0.55 1.91
C PRO A 48 -8.53 -1.03 3.25
N ASP A 49 -8.36 -2.33 3.37
CA ASP A 49 -7.69 -2.91 4.55
C ASP A 49 -6.17 -2.82 4.42
N VAL A 50 -5.65 -3.01 3.21
CA VAL A 50 -4.22 -2.93 2.93
C VAL A 50 -4.00 -2.14 1.65
N VAL A 51 -3.01 -1.25 1.67
CA VAL A 51 -2.53 -0.54 0.48
C VAL A 51 -1.12 -1.03 0.17
N VAL A 52 -0.91 -1.47 -1.07
CA VAL A 52 0.43 -1.78 -1.59
C VAL A 52 0.85 -0.59 -2.44
N LEU A 53 1.85 0.14 -2.01
CA LEU A 53 2.14 1.47 -2.50
C LEU A 53 3.57 1.58 -3.04
N ASP A 54 3.69 1.91 -4.33
CA ASP A 54 4.97 2.30 -4.91
C ASP A 54 5.22 3.78 -4.60
N ILE A 55 6.37 4.10 -4.04
CA ILE A 55 6.67 5.49 -3.66
C ILE A 55 7.20 6.33 -4.82
N ASN A 56 7.60 5.70 -5.91
CA ASN A 56 8.18 6.41 -7.07
C ASN A 56 7.19 6.49 -8.23
N MET A 57 6.19 7.36 -8.09
CA MET A 57 5.14 7.53 -9.10
C MET A 57 5.18 8.93 -9.70
N PRO A 58 4.84 9.08 -11.02
CA PRO A 58 5.07 10.33 -11.72
C PRO A 58 4.13 11.48 -11.37
N VAL A 59 2.87 11.22 -11.02
CA VAL A 59 1.88 12.30 -10.80
C VAL A 59 1.84 12.72 -9.35
N MET A 60 1.67 11.77 -8.49
CA MET A 60 1.74 11.99 -7.04
C MET A 60 2.54 10.83 -6.49
N ASP A 61 3.71 11.08 -5.93
CA ASP A 61 4.53 10.00 -5.44
C ASP A 61 3.89 9.34 -4.20
N GLY A 62 4.43 8.17 -3.85
CA GLY A 62 3.87 7.38 -2.78
C GLY A 62 3.87 8.08 -1.43
N LEU A 63 4.90 8.88 -1.16
CA LEU A 63 4.98 9.60 0.11
C LEU A 63 3.95 10.72 0.19
N GLU A 64 3.71 11.44 -0.92
CA GLU A 64 2.66 12.44 -0.99
C GLU A 64 1.28 11.80 -0.79
N PHE A 65 1.03 10.68 -1.47
CA PHE A 65 -0.21 9.94 -1.30
C PHE A 65 -0.41 9.56 0.17
N LEU A 66 0.63 9.01 0.80
CA LEU A 66 0.56 8.54 2.17
C LEU A 66 0.25 9.68 3.13
N ALA A 67 0.85 10.85 2.91
CA ALA A 67 0.57 12.02 3.73
C ALA A 67 -0.90 12.44 3.64
N HIS A 68 -1.45 12.51 2.43
CA HIS A 68 -2.87 12.82 2.23
C HIS A 68 -3.78 11.75 2.80
N PHE A 69 -3.42 10.48 2.58
CA PHE A 69 -4.19 9.33 3.02
C PHE A 69 -4.31 9.29 4.55
N ARG A 70 -3.19 9.50 5.25
CA ARG A 70 -3.14 9.50 6.70
C ARG A 70 -3.72 10.76 7.32
N GLY A 71 -3.84 11.83 6.54
CA GLY A 71 -4.45 13.06 7.00
C GLY A 71 -5.95 12.99 7.14
N ASP A 72 -6.61 12.01 6.50
CA ASP A 72 -8.05 11.82 6.64
C ASP A 72 -8.36 11.06 7.91
N GLN A 73 -8.75 11.81 8.93
CA GLN A 73 -9.04 11.26 10.26
C GLN A 73 -10.42 10.62 10.36
N GLN A 74 -11.25 10.76 9.34
CA GLN A 74 -12.64 10.29 9.40
C GLN A 74 -12.79 8.83 9.00
N SER A 75 -11.82 8.29 8.30
CA SER A 75 -11.86 6.91 7.83
C SER A 75 -11.03 6.00 8.74
N PRO A 76 -11.43 4.74 8.91
CA PRO A 76 -10.60 3.79 9.65
C PRO A 76 -9.22 3.70 9.00
N PRO A 77 -8.15 3.63 9.79
CA PRO A 77 -6.81 3.52 9.23
C PRO A 77 -6.61 2.18 8.51
N ALA A 78 -5.88 2.22 7.40
CA ALA A 78 -5.51 1.02 6.66
C ALA A 78 -4.04 0.69 6.89
N GLN A 79 -3.70 -0.57 6.71
CA GLN A 79 -2.29 -0.99 6.69
C GLN A 79 -1.68 -0.57 5.35
N VAL A 80 -0.46 -0.05 5.37
CA VAL A 80 0.22 0.41 4.16
C VAL A 80 1.57 -0.28 4.05
N ILE A 81 1.78 -0.95 2.90
CA ILE A 81 3.07 -1.55 2.56
C ILE A 81 3.70 -0.66 1.50
N ILE A 82 4.87 -0.09 1.80
CA ILE A 82 5.64 0.64 0.81
C ILE A 82 6.54 -0.33 0.07
N VAL A 83 6.45 -0.32 -1.26
CA VAL A 83 7.30 -1.16 -2.13
C VAL A 83 8.19 -0.25 -2.95
N THR A 84 9.49 -0.53 -2.97
CA THR A 84 10.44 0.30 -3.69
C THR A 84 11.66 -0.50 -4.16
N THR A 85 12.24 -0.08 -5.29
CA THR A 85 13.51 -0.62 -5.76
C THR A 85 14.69 -0.01 -5.01
N GLU A 86 14.48 1.17 -4.45
CA GLU A 86 15.55 1.91 -3.80
C GLU A 86 15.67 1.48 -2.35
N GLY A 87 16.76 0.84 -2.02
CA GLY A 87 17.03 0.42 -0.66
C GLY A 87 17.68 1.52 0.18
N ARG A 88 17.33 2.77 -0.09
CA ARG A 88 17.89 3.89 0.66
C ARG A 88 17.28 3.96 2.04
N GLU A 89 18.14 4.10 3.02
CA GLU A 89 17.74 4.22 4.41
C GLU A 89 16.84 5.43 4.63
N ASP A 90 17.10 6.52 3.90
CA ASP A 90 16.29 7.74 4.00
C ASP A 90 14.85 7.50 3.55
N ASP A 91 14.65 6.75 2.46
CA ASP A 91 13.32 6.44 1.97
C ASP A 91 12.57 5.54 2.95
N HIS A 92 13.26 4.61 3.59
CA HIS A 92 12.69 3.77 4.62
C HIS A 92 12.19 4.62 5.79
N LYS A 93 13.03 5.53 6.30
CA LYS A 93 12.67 6.43 7.40
C LYS A 93 11.49 7.31 7.04
N ARG A 94 11.52 7.91 5.85
CA ARG A 94 10.45 8.79 5.39
C ARG A 94 9.13 8.03 5.30
N GLY A 95 9.16 6.80 4.80
CA GLY A 95 7.97 5.97 4.72
C GLY A 95 7.39 5.65 6.09
N LEU A 96 8.23 5.25 7.03
CA LEU A 96 7.79 4.95 8.39
C LEU A 96 7.26 6.18 9.10
N GLN A 97 7.92 7.34 8.94
CA GLN A 97 7.47 8.59 9.53
C GLN A 97 6.13 9.04 8.95
N ALA A 98 5.89 8.73 7.68
CA ALA A 98 4.62 9.06 7.04
C ALA A 98 3.48 8.11 7.41
N GLY A 99 3.77 7.05 8.18
CA GLY A 99 2.74 6.16 8.70
C GLY A 99 2.61 4.82 7.99
N ALA A 100 3.65 4.39 7.26
CA ALA A 100 3.63 3.06 6.64
C ALA A 100 3.69 1.96 7.70
N SER A 101 2.98 0.86 7.45
CA SER A 101 2.97 -0.29 8.34
C SER A 101 4.16 -1.21 8.08
N ALA A 102 4.62 -1.28 6.85
CA ALA A 102 5.71 -2.15 6.45
C ALA A 102 6.41 -1.60 5.21
N TYR A 103 7.58 -2.12 4.96
CA TYR A 103 8.43 -1.72 3.86
C TYR A 103 8.90 -2.99 3.15
N LEU A 104 8.73 -3.06 1.84
CA LEU A 104 9.13 -4.22 1.05
C LEU A 104 10.02 -3.78 -0.09
N ARG A 105 11.22 -4.34 -0.17
CA ARG A 105 12.21 -4.00 -1.18
C ARG A 105 12.03 -4.88 -2.41
N LYS A 106 12.07 -4.29 -3.58
CA LYS A 106 12.13 -5.02 -4.87
C LYS A 106 13.58 -5.46 -5.13
N PRO A 107 13.83 -6.63 -5.72
CA PRO A 107 12.82 -7.65 -6.06
C PRO A 107 12.36 -8.43 -4.83
N PHE A 108 11.11 -8.83 -4.84
CA PHE A 108 10.55 -9.65 -3.79
C PHE A 108 9.89 -10.90 -4.41
N THR A 109 9.73 -11.95 -3.60
CA THR A 109 9.00 -13.13 -4.05
C THR A 109 7.51 -12.96 -3.77
N PRO A 110 6.63 -13.64 -4.53
CA PRO A 110 5.20 -13.63 -4.22
C PRO A 110 4.90 -14.01 -2.76
N GLN A 111 5.64 -14.97 -2.23
CA GLN A 111 5.46 -15.42 -0.86
C GLN A 111 5.76 -14.32 0.16
N MET A 112 6.78 -13.53 -0.08
CA MET A 112 7.13 -12.41 0.82
C MET A 112 5.96 -11.42 0.91
N LEU A 113 5.36 -11.09 -0.22
CA LEU A 113 4.25 -10.15 -0.26
C LEU A 113 3.00 -10.74 0.40
N THR A 114 2.64 -11.97 0.06
CA THR A 114 1.43 -12.59 0.61
C THR A 114 1.53 -12.82 2.10
N GLN A 115 2.68 -13.22 2.61
CA GLN A 115 2.90 -13.39 4.04
C GLN A 115 2.80 -12.05 4.77
N LEU A 116 3.34 -11.00 4.18
CA LEU A 116 3.28 -9.67 4.77
C LEU A 116 1.84 -9.16 4.82
N VAL A 117 1.09 -9.31 3.73
CA VAL A 117 -0.31 -8.93 3.69
C VAL A 117 -1.12 -9.69 4.72
N GLN A 118 -0.96 -11.00 4.79
CA GLN A 118 -1.68 -11.83 5.75
C GLN A 118 -1.35 -11.45 7.19
N GLY A 119 -0.09 -11.20 7.46
CA GLY A 119 0.33 -10.78 8.80
C GLY A 119 -0.27 -9.45 9.21
N LEU A 120 -0.33 -8.49 8.29
CA LEU A 120 -0.89 -7.18 8.57
C LEU A 120 -2.41 -7.24 8.77
N LEU A 121 -3.10 -8.12 8.07
CA LEU A 121 -4.55 -8.27 8.20
C LEU A 121 -4.96 -8.84 9.56
N THR A 122 -4.06 -9.53 10.24
CA THR A 122 -4.35 -10.09 11.55
C THR A 122 -3.93 -9.18 12.71
N GLN A 123 -3.35 -8.01 12.40
CA GLN A 123 -2.86 -7.07 13.40
C GLN A 123 -3.68 -5.78 13.36
N PRO A 124 -3.94 -5.16 14.52
CA PRO A 124 -4.57 -3.84 14.52
C PRO A 124 -3.62 -2.80 13.92
N VAL A 125 -4.20 -1.82 13.22
CA VAL A 125 -3.41 -0.73 12.65
C VAL A 125 -2.87 0.14 13.78
N ARG A 126 -1.57 0.42 13.74
CA ARG A 126 -0.94 1.31 14.71
C ARG A 126 -1.21 2.75 14.30
N THR A 127 -1.76 3.50 15.21
CA THR A 127 -1.91 4.94 15.03
C THR A 127 -0.64 5.63 15.52
N ARG A 128 -0.40 6.85 15.04
CA ARG A 128 0.76 7.62 15.50
C ARG A 128 0.72 7.89 16.99
N ALA A 129 -0.45 8.05 17.52
CA ALA A 129 -0.63 8.32 18.96
C ALA A 129 -0.25 7.13 19.83
N ALA A 130 -0.18 5.94 19.27
CA ALA A 130 0.13 4.72 20.00
C ALA A 130 1.63 4.41 20.07
N THR A 131 2.46 5.23 19.43
CA THR A 131 3.92 5.01 19.42
C THR A 131 4.62 5.86 20.43
#